data_560e7893c7751183a64295a67e8c9142
#
_entry.id   560e7893c7751183a64295a67e8c9142
#
_cell.length_a   1.000
_cell.length_b   1.000
_cell.length_c   1.000
_cell.angle_alpha   90.00
_cell.angle_beta   90.00
_cell.angle_gamma   90.00
#
_symmetry.space_group_name_H-M   'P 1'
#
loop_
_entity.id
_entity.type
_entity.pdbx_description
1 polymer ?
#
loop_
_entity_poly.entity_id
_entity_poly.type
_entity_poly.pdbx_seq_one_letter_code
_entity_poly.pdbx_strand_id
1 'polypeptide(L)'
;GMLQPILIRKLDQTGTLGEKYNLYGIDDERARKVIFPIRVVHTYGSVKGAEHLTEYKPAQVAIYGYHDQCVLDNRNSDTNAGVIVDFGRELHGTLTVSVWSMNGAYANYSIRLGESVSEAMTPITEKDKNPTNDHANRDIKTGSGAWSSNETNESGFRFAYVELTSPNMYMQIRCITATLVYRDIEYRGSFECSDPMLNRIYDTAAYTVHLNMQRYLWDGIKRDRLVWAGDMNTELATIFAVFGANEVVPKSLNLVRDVTPTSESMNGISAYNLWWLLCHYEWYMGTGDYDYLKEQKDYIQALLTRYMTYIDENGAEILPEGRFFDWPTNDLPDEKHCGLQGLLRLALLRGGDIMKVLGETETAAECYIAADKLLAHKPVPTAKQPAALLAIGGISDPKEMFDKVMDLNVKGVFNA
;
A
#
# COMPACT_ATOMS: atom_id res chain seq x y z
N GLY A 1 -26.88 5.61 -6.94
CA GLY A 1 -26.05 4.97 -5.94
C GLY A 1 -26.77 5.03 -4.61
N MET A 2 -27.01 3.90 -3.96
CA MET A 2 -27.51 3.89 -2.59
C MET A 2 -26.44 4.51 -1.70
N LEU A 3 -26.81 5.59 -0.99
CA LEU A 3 -26.01 6.11 0.10
C LEU A 3 -25.89 5.00 1.16
N GLN A 4 -24.69 4.45 1.33
CA GLN A 4 -24.48 3.52 2.43
C GLN A 4 -24.49 4.32 3.74
N PRO A 5 -25.28 3.91 4.72
CA PRO A 5 -25.36 4.62 5.98
C PRO A 5 -24.00 4.57 6.71
N ILE A 6 -23.67 5.65 7.39
CA ILE A 6 -22.45 5.72 8.22
C ILE A 6 -22.72 4.97 9.52
N LEU A 7 -21.91 3.96 9.82
CA LEU A 7 -22.00 3.25 11.09
C LEU A 7 -21.37 4.09 12.20
N ILE A 8 -22.17 4.44 13.19
CA ILE A 8 -21.69 5.06 14.42
C ILE A 8 -21.61 3.97 15.49
N ARG A 9 -20.58 3.12 15.36
CA ARG A 9 -20.41 1.89 16.16
C ARG A 9 -20.54 2.10 17.68
N LYS A 10 -19.97 3.19 18.21
CA LYS A 10 -20.06 3.47 19.65
C LYS A 10 -21.47 3.81 20.11
N LEU A 11 -22.26 4.44 19.26
CA LEU A 11 -23.65 4.79 19.56
C LEU A 11 -24.57 3.58 19.41
N ASP A 12 -24.32 2.72 18.43
CA ASP A 12 -25.04 1.47 18.28
C ASP A 12 -24.81 0.53 19.47
N GLN A 13 -23.59 0.48 20.02
CA GLN A 13 -23.30 -0.29 21.23
C GLN A 13 -24.06 0.19 22.46
N THR A 14 -24.49 1.45 22.50
CA THR A 14 -25.29 2.00 23.59
C THR A 14 -26.78 1.84 23.39
N GLY A 15 -27.22 1.31 22.24
CA GLY A 15 -28.63 1.10 21.91
C GLY A 15 -29.47 2.38 21.80
N THR A 16 -28.82 3.57 21.75
CA THR A 16 -29.56 4.83 21.85
C THR A 16 -29.89 5.47 20.50
N LEU A 17 -28.97 5.42 19.55
CA LEU A 17 -29.14 6.08 18.25
C LEU A 17 -29.42 5.08 17.13
N GLY A 18 -28.64 4.00 17.05
CA GLY A 18 -28.78 2.98 16.02
C GLY A 18 -30.14 2.31 16.06
N GLU A 19 -30.58 1.85 17.23
CA GLU A 19 -31.92 1.22 17.43
C GLU A 19 -33.05 2.20 17.16
N LYS A 20 -32.96 3.42 17.70
CA LYS A 20 -34.03 4.41 17.57
C LYS A 20 -34.25 4.88 16.14
N TYR A 21 -33.19 5.03 15.36
CA TYR A 21 -33.28 5.58 14.00
C TYR A 21 -32.92 4.57 12.91
N ASN A 22 -32.74 3.30 13.29
CA ASN A 22 -32.42 2.21 12.36
C ASN A 22 -31.21 2.57 11.46
N LEU A 23 -30.13 3.03 12.07
CA LEU A 23 -28.90 3.40 11.37
C LEU A 23 -28.10 2.16 11.03
N TYR A 24 -27.83 1.96 9.76
CA TYR A 24 -26.99 0.88 9.26
C TYR A 24 -25.72 1.47 8.64
N GLY A 25 -24.62 0.80 8.81
CA GLY A 25 -23.34 1.23 8.24
C GLY A 25 -22.39 0.08 8.02
N ILE A 26 -21.26 0.40 7.39
CA ILE A 26 -20.15 -0.53 7.24
C ILE A 26 -19.25 -0.36 8.46
N ASP A 27 -18.91 -1.46 9.10
CA ASP A 27 -17.93 -1.47 10.18
C ASP A 27 -16.55 -1.12 9.59
N ASP A 28 -15.97 -0.02 10.05
CA ASP A 28 -14.64 0.43 9.66
C ASP A 28 -13.71 0.39 10.90
N GLU A 29 -12.82 -0.57 10.92
CA GLU A 29 -11.89 -0.82 12.03
C GLU A 29 -10.75 0.22 12.09
N ARG A 30 -10.69 1.13 11.11
CA ARG A 30 -9.67 2.15 11.04
C ARG A 30 -10.00 3.34 11.94
N ALA A 31 -8.98 3.85 12.59
CA ALA A 31 -9.03 5.09 13.35
C ALA A 31 -8.77 6.31 12.43
N ARG A 32 -9.22 7.50 12.90
CA ARG A 32 -8.98 8.77 12.22
C ARG A 32 -8.35 9.76 13.20
N LYS A 33 -7.28 10.44 12.75
CA LYS A 33 -6.57 11.42 13.57
C LYS A 33 -6.27 12.66 12.75
N VAL A 34 -6.66 13.83 13.25
CA VAL A 34 -6.35 15.11 12.61
C VAL A 34 -4.88 15.46 12.86
N ILE A 35 -4.18 15.75 11.77
CA ILE A 35 -2.75 16.10 11.75
C ILE A 35 -2.62 17.52 11.18
N PHE A 36 -1.88 18.39 11.88
CA PHE A 36 -1.48 19.69 11.37
C PHE A 36 -0.13 19.60 10.66
N PRO A 37 0.14 20.48 9.68
CA PRO A 37 1.48 20.58 9.09
C PRO A 37 2.51 20.90 10.16
N ILE A 38 3.69 20.30 10.05
CA ILE A 38 4.83 20.63 10.95
C ILE A 38 5.62 21.83 10.47
N ARG A 39 5.50 22.19 9.18
CA ARG A 39 6.14 23.36 8.58
C ARG A 39 5.47 23.78 7.28
N VAL A 40 5.66 25.05 6.95
CA VAL A 40 5.49 25.57 5.59
C VAL A 40 6.81 25.39 4.84
N VAL A 41 6.75 24.73 3.68
CA VAL A 41 7.95 24.48 2.86
C VAL A 41 8.30 25.71 2.05
N HIS A 42 7.29 26.27 1.36
CA HIS A 42 7.46 27.44 0.50
C HIS A 42 6.12 28.12 0.22
N THR A 43 6.19 29.38 -0.18
CA THR A 43 5.05 30.16 -0.64
C THR A 43 5.32 30.72 -2.04
N TYR A 44 4.30 30.83 -2.86
CA TYR A 44 4.36 31.38 -4.22
C TYR A 44 3.38 32.54 -4.35
N GLY A 45 3.79 33.56 -5.11
CA GLY A 45 2.98 34.78 -5.26
C GLY A 45 2.87 35.54 -3.93
N SER A 46 1.78 36.29 -3.74
CA SER A 46 1.56 37.06 -2.53
C SER A 46 0.87 36.20 -1.46
N VAL A 47 1.63 35.82 -0.45
CA VAL A 47 1.15 35.04 0.70
C VAL A 47 1.57 35.72 2.00
N LYS A 48 0.66 35.84 2.95
CA LYS A 48 0.92 36.40 4.28
C LYS A 48 0.42 35.44 5.35
N GLY A 49 1.12 35.35 6.50
CA GLY A 49 0.70 34.57 7.65
C GLY A 49 0.70 33.05 7.38
N ALA A 50 1.51 32.55 6.45
CA ALA A 50 1.58 31.11 6.15
C ALA A 50 2.06 30.29 7.36
N GLU A 51 2.88 30.87 8.25
CA GLU A 51 3.35 30.29 9.50
C GLU A 51 2.21 29.81 10.41
N HIS A 52 1.07 30.51 10.38
CA HIS A 52 -0.11 30.17 11.17
C HIS A 52 -0.78 28.85 10.77
N LEU A 53 -0.41 28.26 9.61
CA LEU A 53 -0.90 26.94 9.20
C LEU A 53 -0.31 25.80 10.04
N THR A 54 0.80 26.04 10.74
CA THR A 54 1.46 25.03 11.59
C THR A 54 0.95 25.04 13.04
N GLU A 55 0.11 26.02 13.38
CA GLU A 55 -0.43 26.16 14.72
C GLU A 55 -1.68 25.30 14.90
N TYR A 56 -1.78 24.64 16.06
CA TYR A 56 -3.01 23.97 16.43
C TYR A 56 -4.15 24.97 16.60
N LYS A 57 -5.23 24.76 15.87
CA LYS A 57 -6.45 25.58 15.96
C LYS A 57 -7.66 24.67 16.09
N PRO A 58 -8.60 25.00 17.02
CA PRO A 58 -9.84 24.24 17.09
C PRO A 58 -10.61 24.36 15.75
N ALA A 59 -11.23 23.26 15.33
CA ALA A 59 -12.01 23.21 14.08
C ALA A 59 -13.18 24.19 14.08
N GLN A 60 -13.75 24.47 15.25
CA GLN A 60 -14.85 25.39 15.36
C GLN A 60 -14.41 26.85 15.19
N VAL A 61 -15.04 27.53 14.27
CA VAL A 61 -14.81 28.93 13.99
C VAL A 61 -15.56 29.79 15.01
N ALA A 62 -14.82 30.64 15.72
CA ALA A 62 -15.44 31.69 16.53
C ALA A 62 -15.87 32.83 15.60
N ILE A 63 -17.12 33.27 15.71
CA ILE A 63 -17.65 34.39 14.91
C ILE A 63 -16.97 35.72 15.34
N TYR A 64 -16.59 35.81 16.59
CA TYR A 64 -15.93 36.97 17.17
C TYR A 64 -14.50 36.65 17.59
N GLY A 65 -13.63 37.58 17.37
CA GLY A 65 -12.23 37.50 17.75
C GLY A 65 -11.29 37.51 16.53
N TYR A 66 -10.11 38.05 16.78
CA TYR A 66 -9.04 38.05 15.78
C TYR A 66 -8.41 36.68 15.68
N HIS A 67 -8.23 36.20 14.47
CA HIS A 67 -7.55 34.96 14.19
C HIS A 67 -6.48 35.20 13.14
N ASP A 68 -5.26 34.80 13.45
CA ASP A 68 -4.20 34.77 12.47
C ASP A 68 -4.49 33.77 11.41
N GLN A 69 -4.44 34.20 10.17
CA GLN A 69 -4.84 33.42 8.98
C GLN A 69 -3.70 33.42 7.96
N CYS A 70 -3.62 32.35 7.17
CA CYS A 70 -2.85 32.37 5.93
C CYS A 70 -3.67 33.05 4.84
N VAL A 71 -3.14 34.09 4.24
CA VAL A 71 -3.80 34.85 3.18
C VAL A 71 -3.11 34.59 1.85
N LEU A 72 -3.81 33.98 0.91
CA LEU A 72 -3.41 33.92 -0.50
C LEU A 72 -4.06 35.08 -1.23
N ASP A 73 -3.27 35.92 -1.91
CA ASP A 73 -3.75 37.12 -2.57
C ASP A 73 -3.15 37.25 -3.97
N ASN A 74 -3.97 37.14 -5.01
CA ASN A 74 -3.54 37.37 -6.39
C ASN A 74 -4.20 38.61 -7.03
N ARG A 75 -4.76 39.52 -6.21
CA ARG A 75 -5.33 40.77 -6.72
C ARG A 75 -4.20 41.62 -7.29
N ASN A 76 -4.47 42.18 -8.46
CA ASN A 76 -3.48 42.99 -9.20
C ASN A 76 -2.17 42.23 -9.53
N SER A 77 -2.25 40.91 -9.71
CA SER A 77 -1.12 40.05 -10.08
C SER A 77 -1.53 39.08 -11.19
N ASP A 78 -0.59 38.86 -12.11
CA ASP A 78 -0.71 37.83 -13.13
C ASP A 78 -0.30 36.42 -12.64
N THR A 79 0.19 36.34 -11.41
CA THR A 79 0.63 35.08 -10.79
C THR A 79 -0.35 34.63 -9.69
N ASN A 80 -0.64 33.36 -9.67
CA ASN A 80 -1.40 32.75 -8.58
C ASN A 80 -0.62 32.81 -7.27
N ALA A 81 -1.35 32.79 -6.17
CA ALA A 81 -0.78 32.67 -4.82
C ALA A 81 -1.00 31.24 -4.30
N GLY A 82 0.03 30.65 -3.68
CA GLY A 82 -0.05 29.30 -3.19
C GLY A 82 0.95 29.01 -2.07
N VAL A 83 0.70 27.93 -1.35
CA VAL A 83 1.49 27.46 -0.21
C VAL A 83 1.71 25.96 -0.26
N ILE A 84 2.93 25.51 0.05
CA ILE A 84 3.25 24.10 0.25
C ILE A 84 3.47 23.85 1.73
N VAL A 85 2.77 22.84 2.24
CA VAL A 85 2.91 22.37 3.62
C VAL A 85 3.46 20.97 3.69
N ASP A 86 4.18 20.63 4.77
CA ASP A 86 4.78 19.32 5.06
C ASP A 86 4.16 18.76 6.35
N PHE A 87 3.61 17.56 6.29
CA PHE A 87 3.04 16.83 7.44
C PHE A 87 4.09 16.01 8.20
N GLY A 88 5.36 16.04 7.80
CA GLY A 88 6.49 15.45 8.50
C GLY A 88 6.81 14.01 8.07
N ARG A 89 5.82 13.26 7.69
CA ARG A 89 5.96 11.89 7.15
C ARG A 89 4.84 11.59 6.18
N GLU A 90 5.02 10.52 5.42
CA GLU A 90 3.96 9.94 4.59
C GLU A 90 2.75 9.57 5.44
N LEU A 91 1.55 9.78 4.91
CA LEU A 91 0.29 9.39 5.54
C LEU A 91 -0.72 8.94 4.49
N HIS A 92 -1.63 8.06 4.89
CA HIS A 92 -2.84 7.75 4.15
C HIS A 92 -4.02 8.48 4.78
N GLY A 93 -4.77 9.23 3.98
CA GLY A 93 -5.92 9.96 4.50
C GLY A 93 -6.41 11.05 3.58
N THR A 94 -7.13 12.01 4.14
CA THR A 94 -7.73 13.13 3.43
C THR A 94 -7.03 14.45 3.77
N LEU A 95 -7.14 15.43 2.89
CA LEU A 95 -6.73 16.81 3.18
C LEU A 95 -7.97 17.68 3.30
N THR A 96 -8.01 18.50 4.35
CA THR A 96 -9.06 19.49 4.56
C THR A 96 -8.48 20.91 4.47
N VAL A 97 -9.09 21.75 3.63
CA VAL A 97 -8.83 23.17 3.55
C VAL A 97 -10.02 23.93 4.12
N SER A 98 -9.82 24.64 5.23
CA SER A 98 -10.84 25.45 5.88
C SER A 98 -10.64 26.92 5.53
N VAL A 99 -11.63 27.49 4.82
CA VAL A 99 -11.61 28.87 4.37
C VAL A 99 -12.38 29.77 5.34
N TRP A 100 -11.74 30.84 5.79
CA TRP A 100 -12.34 31.79 6.68
C TRP A 100 -13.13 32.86 5.93
N SER A 101 -12.46 33.59 5.04
CA SER A 101 -13.10 34.66 4.26
C SER A 101 -12.41 34.86 2.91
N MET A 102 -13.04 35.66 2.06
CA MET A 102 -12.54 36.05 0.75
C MET A 102 -13.25 37.32 0.25
N ASN A 103 -12.75 37.95 -0.80
CA ASN A 103 -13.38 39.14 -1.39
C ASN A 103 -14.47 38.82 -2.44
N GLY A 104 -15.05 37.65 -2.38
CA GLY A 104 -16.15 37.21 -3.28
C GLY A 104 -17.02 36.19 -2.60
N ALA A 105 -18.04 35.71 -3.32
CA ALA A 105 -18.92 34.67 -2.82
C ALA A 105 -18.31 33.28 -2.88
N TYR A 106 -17.35 33.08 -3.81
CA TYR A 106 -16.75 31.77 -4.08
C TYR A 106 -15.34 31.92 -4.66
N ALA A 107 -14.40 31.11 -4.20
CA ALA A 107 -13.05 31.02 -4.73
C ALA A 107 -12.74 29.62 -5.23
N ASN A 108 -12.17 29.52 -6.44
CA ASN A 108 -11.59 28.29 -6.94
C ASN A 108 -10.14 28.18 -6.52
N TYR A 109 -9.71 27.00 -6.16
CA TYR A 109 -8.33 26.68 -5.85
C TYR A 109 -8.02 25.23 -6.25
N SER A 110 -6.74 24.94 -6.41
CA SER A 110 -6.25 23.58 -6.65
C SER A 110 -5.52 23.03 -5.43
N ILE A 111 -5.62 21.74 -5.24
CA ILE A 111 -4.87 21.00 -4.23
C ILE A 111 -4.05 19.95 -4.97
N ARG A 112 -2.74 19.95 -4.78
CA ARG A 112 -1.87 18.88 -5.26
C ARG A 112 -1.20 18.20 -4.09
N LEU A 113 -1.33 16.88 -4.04
CA LEU A 113 -0.76 16.02 -3.02
C LEU A 113 0.49 15.33 -3.57
N GLY A 114 1.48 15.09 -2.73
CA GLY A 114 2.70 14.40 -3.16
C GLY A 114 3.48 13.78 -2.01
N GLU A 115 4.22 12.72 -2.31
CA GLU A 115 5.21 12.11 -1.41
C GLU A 115 6.50 12.93 -1.37
N SER A 116 6.71 13.76 -2.39
CA SER A 116 7.79 14.74 -2.46
C SER A 116 7.28 16.12 -2.82
N VAL A 117 8.08 17.15 -2.54
CA VAL A 117 7.80 18.54 -2.95
C VAL A 117 7.71 18.63 -4.48
N SER A 118 8.60 17.95 -5.19
CA SER A 118 8.61 17.91 -6.65
C SER A 118 7.29 17.37 -7.21
N GLU A 119 6.77 16.27 -6.64
CA GLU A 119 5.50 15.72 -7.03
C GLU A 119 4.33 16.68 -6.75
N ALA A 120 4.25 17.24 -5.54
CA ALA A 120 3.20 18.19 -5.17
C ALA A 120 3.20 19.44 -6.06
N MET A 121 4.37 19.84 -6.58
CA MET A 121 4.50 21.00 -7.45
C MET A 121 4.19 20.72 -8.93
N THR A 122 4.24 19.47 -9.36
CA THR A 122 4.05 19.11 -10.77
C THR A 122 2.60 18.75 -11.05
N PRO A 123 1.90 19.46 -11.95
CA PRO A 123 0.58 19.05 -12.43
C PRO A 123 0.60 17.63 -13.01
N ILE A 124 -0.48 16.88 -12.80
CA ILE A 124 -0.58 15.49 -13.31
C ILE A 124 -0.47 15.39 -14.83
N THR A 125 -0.74 16.47 -15.54
CA THR A 125 -0.62 16.55 -17.00
C THR A 125 0.83 16.68 -17.50
N GLU A 126 1.78 17.01 -16.61
CA GLU A 126 3.19 17.21 -16.95
C GLU A 126 4.03 15.96 -16.61
N LYS A 127 3.67 14.83 -17.19
CA LYS A 127 4.28 13.51 -16.91
C LYS A 127 5.78 13.45 -17.15
N ASP A 128 6.29 14.18 -18.15
CA ASP A 128 7.71 14.18 -18.48
C ASP A 128 8.59 14.86 -17.42
N LYS A 129 8.01 15.73 -16.61
CA LYS A 129 8.74 16.45 -15.56
C LYS A 129 8.75 15.71 -14.23
N ASN A 130 7.70 14.95 -13.98
CA ASN A 130 7.58 14.10 -12.79
C ASN A 130 6.76 12.87 -13.18
N PRO A 131 7.41 11.74 -13.50
CA PRO A 131 6.76 10.51 -13.97
C PRO A 131 6.01 9.80 -12.86
N THR A 132 5.38 10.54 -11.98
CA THR A 132 4.49 9.97 -11.01
C THR A 132 3.25 9.47 -11.70
N ASN A 133 2.66 8.63 -11.07
CA ASN A 133 1.58 7.81 -11.44
C ASN A 133 0.28 8.58 -11.63
N ASP A 134 -0.34 8.39 -12.75
CA ASP A 134 -1.62 8.95 -13.14
C ASP A 134 -2.84 8.24 -12.51
N HIS A 135 -2.63 7.13 -11.78
CA HIS A 135 -3.68 6.45 -11.01
C HIS A 135 -3.91 7.10 -9.63
N ALA A 136 -3.02 8.00 -9.21
CA ALA A 136 -3.13 8.66 -7.92
C ALA A 136 -4.17 9.80 -7.95
N ASN A 137 -5.01 9.88 -6.92
CA ASN A 137 -5.90 11.02 -6.70
C ASN A 137 -5.11 12.15 -6.02
N ARG A 138 -4.38 12.94 -6.81
CA ARG A 138 -3.42 13.90 -6.28
C ARG A 138 -3.47 15.33 -6.85
N ASP A 139 -4.24 15.59 -7.88
CA ASP A 139 -4.45 16.92 -8.48
C ASP A 139 -5.95 17.22 -8.50
N ILE A 140 -6.40 17.93 -7.49
CA ILE A 140 -7.82 18.17 -7.21
C ILE A 140 -8.12 19.64 -7.47
N LYS A 141 -9.06 19.90 -8.37
CA LYS A 141 -9.61 21.23 -8.61
C LYS A 141 -10.92 21.37 -7.84
N THR A 142 -11.00 22.36 -7.00
CA THR A 142 -12.15 22.58 -6.12
C THR A 142 -12.39 24.05 -5.89
N GLY A 143 -13.32 24.38 -5.04
CA GLY A 143 -13.57 25.74 -4.60
C GLY A 143 -14.54 25.77 -3.43
N SER A 144 -14.62 26.89 -2.76
CA SER A 144 -15.50 27.08 -1.61
C SER A 144 -15.90 28.53 -1.39
N GLY A 145 -16.95 28.72 -0.62
CA GLY A 145 -17.33 30.01 -0.06
C GLY A 145 -16.61 30.30 1.25
N ALA A 146 -16.86 31.46 1.84
CA ALA A 146 -16.40 31.77 3.18
C ALA A 146 -17.03 30.83 4.22
N TRP A 147 -16.32 30.62 5.33
CA TRP A 147 -16.72 29.76 6.46
C TRP A 147 -17.02 28.31 6.07
N SER A 148 -16.31 27.79 5.11
CA SER A 148 -16.47 26.43 4.63
C SER A 148 -15.19 25.62 4.79
N SER A 149 -15.36 24.30 4.76
CA SER A 149 -14.24 23.35 4.74
C SER A 149 -14.50 22.36 3.62
N ASN A 150 -13.48 22.14 2.79
CA ASN A 150 -13.48 21.11 1.75
C ASN A 150 -12.49 20.03 2.12
N GLU A 151 -12.96 18.80 2.07
CA GLU A 151 -12.17 17.60 2.30
C GLU A 151 -11.99 16.83 0.99
N THR A 152 -10.77 16.37 0.72
CA THR A 152 -10.47 15.52 -0.44
C THR A 152 -10.90 14.08 -0.20
N ASN A 153 -10.85 13.25 -1.24
CA ASN A 153 -10.85 11.81 -1.07
C ASN A 153 -9.54 11.32 -0.41
N GLU A 154 -9.57 10.09 0.14
CA GLU A 154 -8.39 9.43 0.70
C GLU A 154 -7.29 9.26 -0.35
N SER A 155 -6.04 9.58 0.00
CA SER A 155 -4.84 9.41 -0.83
C SER A 155 -3.60 9.23 0.06
N GLY A 156 -2.49 8.77 -0.53
CA GLY A 156 -1.17 8.74 0.11
C GLY A 156 -0.40 10.02 -0.21
N PHE A 157 0.12 10.72 0.81
CA PHE A 157 0.90 11.94 0.62
C PHE A 157 1.66 12.33 1.90
N ARG A 158 2.68 13.15 1.73
CA ARG A 158 3.37 13.86 2.80
C ARG A 158 3.24 15.38 2.64
N PHE A 159 3.22 15.85 1.40
CA PHE A 159 3.17 17.28 1.06
C PHE A 159 1.85 17.63 0.42
N ALA A 160 1.36 18.83 0.70
CA ALA A 160 0.19 19.39 0.02
C ALA A 160 0.51 20.81 -0.48
N TYR A 161 0.25 21.05 -1.76
CA TYR A 161 0.28 22.37 -2.36
C TYR A 161 -1.14 22.85 -2.57
N VAL A 162 -1.48 24.01 -2.02
CA VAL A 162 -2.78 24.69 -2.18
C VAL A 162 -2.54 25.99 -2.92
N GLU A 163 -3.21 26.19 -4.06
CA GLU A 163 -3.04 27.31 -4.95
C GLU A 163 -4.38 27.97 -5.28
N LEU A 164 -4.50 29.26 -5.01
CA LEU A 164 -5.67 30.07 -5.40
C LEU A 164 -5.66 30.28 -6.91
N THR A 165 -6.70 29.76 -7.60
CA THR A 165 -6.81 29.81 -9.06
C THR A 165 -7.85 30.81 -9.57
N SER A 166 -8.77 31.28 -8.72
CA SER A 166 -9.66 32.38 -9.08
C SER A 166 -8.86 33.68 -9.25
N PRO A 167 -9.03 34.40 -10.39
CA PRO A 167 -8.28 35.64 -10.62
C PRO A 167 -8.80 36.79 -9.77
N ASN A 168 -7.93 37.75 -9.48
CA ASN A 168 -8.21 39.00 -8.77
C ASN A 168 -8.93 38.79 -7.42
N MET A 169 -8.42 37.87 -6.62
CA MET A 169 -9.04 37.45 -5.37
C MET A 169 -8.03 37.35 -4.23
N TYR A 170 -8.49 37.54 -3.00
CA TYR A 170 -7.81 37.01 -1.83
C TYR A 170 -8.68 35.93 -1.17
N MET A 171 -8.00 34.96 -0.55
CA MET A 171 -8.61 33.88 0.20
C MET A 171 -7.86 33.73 1.53
N GLN A 172 -8.58 33.80 2.63
CA GLN A 172 -8.03 33.57 3.97
C GLN A 172 -8.29 32.13 4.38
N ILE A 173 -7.21 31.38 4.56
CA ILE A 173 -7.23 29.98 4.99
C ILE A 173 -7.01 29.95 6.50
N ARG A 174 -7.97 29.37 7.22
CA ARG A 174 -7.86 29.17 8.66
C ARG A 174 -6.90 28.05 9.01
N CYS A 175 -7.05 26.91 8.37
CA CYS A 175 -6.14 25.78 8.53
C CYS A 175 -6.15 24.90 7.28
N ILE A 176 -5.04 24.20 7.12
CA ILE A 176 -4.89 23.06 6.22
C ILE A 176 -4.55 21.88 7.13
N THR A 177 -5.38 20.84 7.16
CA THR A 177 -5.17 19.67 8.00
C THR A 177 -5.27 18.41 7.19
N ALA A 178 -4.55 17.37 7.58
CA ALA A 178 -4.76 16.02 7.09
C ALA A 178 -5.55 15.21 8.13
N THR A 179 -6.40 14.30 7.66
CA THR A 179 -7.00 13.27 8.49
C THR A 179 -6.30 11.96 8.19
N LEU A 180 -5.36 11.56 9.05
CA LEU A 180 -4.70 10.26 8.97
C LEU A 180 -5.72 9.16 9.23
N VAL A 181 -5.81 8.19 8.31
CA VAL A 181 -6.66 6.99 8.41
C VAL A 181 -5.76 5.77 8.54
N TYR A 182 -5.87 5.03 9.63
CA TYR A 182 -4.95 3.96 9.98
C TYR A 182 -5.61 2.92 10.88
N ARG A 183 -5.04 1.71 10.99
CA ARG A 183 -5.39 0.77 12.05
C ARG A 183 -4.68 1.16 13.33
N ASP A 184 -5.42 1.23 14.43
CA ASP A 184 -4.84 1.53 15.75
C ASP A 184 -4.35 0.21 16.38
N ILE A 185 -3.13 -0.17 16.03
CA ILE A 185 -2.47 -1.42 16.42
C ILE A 185 -1.14 -1.15 17.12
N GLU A 186 -0.79 -2.02 18.04
CA GLU A 186 0.44 -1.93 18.81
C GLU A 186 1.65 -2.47 18.02
N TYR A 187 2.78 -1.77 18.07
CA TYR A 187 4.08 -2.25 17.61
C TYR A 187 4.68 -3.12 18.70
N ARG A 188 4.68 -4.43 18.51
CA ARG A 188 5.17 -5.43 19.48
C ARG A 188 6.60 -5.84 19.22
N GLY A 189 7.01 -5.85 17.95
CA GLY A 189 8.38 -6.12 17.57
C GLY A 189 9.23 -4.86 17.58
N SER A 190 10.52 -5.02 17.82
CA SER A 190 11.50 -3.95 17.78
C SER A 190 12.83 -4.45 17.23
N PHE A 191 13.59 -3.54 16.67
CA PHE A 191 14.96 -3.79 16.22
C PHE A 191 15.86 -2.63 16.60
N GLU A 192 17.00 -2.94 17.19
CA GLU A 192 18.02 -1.96 17.51
C GLU A 192 19.42 -2.54 17.27
N CYS A 193 20.29 -1.77 16.64
CA CYS A 193 21.69 -2.12 16.44
C CYS A 193 22.55 -0.84 16.51
N SER A 194 23.88 -1.02 16.45
CA SER A 194 24.86 0.08 16.51
C SER A 194 24.83 1.00 15.27
N ASP A 195 24.23 0.57 14.17
CA ASP A 195 24.09 1.38 12.97
C ASP A 195 22.73 2.12 12.95
N PRO A 196 22.73 3.44 13.15
CA PRO A 196 21.49 4.23 13.17
C PRO A 196 20.75 4.22 11.83
N MET A 197 21.42 3.92 10.71
CA MET A 197 20.77 3.82 9.41
C MET A 197 19.89 2.57 9.35
N LEU A 198 20.38 1.43 9.84
CA LEU A 198 19.60 0.19 9.88
C LEU A 198 18.39 0.32 10.81
N ASN A 199 18.53 1.00 11.95
CA ASN A 199 17.41 1.28 12.85
C ASN A 199 16.32 2.10 12.11
N ARG A 200 16.72 3.15 11.38
CA ARG A 200 15.79 3.96 10.59
C ARG A 200 15.14 3.18 9.45
N ILE A 201 15.87 2.27 8.80
CA ILE A 201 15.32 1.39 7.76
C ILE A 201 14.22 0.51 8.34
N TYR A 202 14.47 -0.10 9.50
CA TYR A 202 13.46 -0.91 10.19
C TYR A 202 12.21 -0.10 10.52
N ASP A 203 12.35 1.06 11.15
CA ASP A 203 11.22 1.93 11.52
C ASP A 203 10.43 2.38 10.30
N THR A 204 11.13 2.70 9.21
CA THR A 204 10.48 3.12 7.95
C THR A 204 9.72 1.96 7.31
N ALA A 205 10.31 0.76 7.25
CA ALA A 205 9.66 -0.42 6.69
C ALA A 205 8.42 -0.82 7.51
N ALA A 206 8.53 -0.84 8.84
CA ALA A 206 7.41 -1.11 9.74
C ALA A 206 6.26 -0.10 9.53
N TYR A 207 6.58 1.18 9.45
CA TYR A 207 5.59 2.24 9.20
C TYR A 207 4.96 2.13 7.80
N THR A 208 5.74 1.78 6.78
CA THR A 208 5.24 1.58 5.41
C THR A 208 4.17 0.49 5.37
N VAL A 209 4.45 -0.66 5.96
CA VAL A 209 3.47 -1.76 6.01
C VAL A 209 2.26 -1.37 6.86
N HIS A 210 2.45 -0.66 7.98
CA HIS A 210 1.32 -0.16 8.78
C HIS A 210 0.38 0.74 7.97
N LEU A 211 0.92 1.62 7.13
CA LEU A 211 0.10 2.45 6.24
C LEU A 211 -0.71 1.63 5.23
N ASN A 212 -0.17 0.51 4.76
CA ASN A 212 -0.84 -0.39 3.81
C ASN A 212 -1.91 -1.28 4.48
N MET A 213 -1.87 -1.43 5.81
CA MET A 213 -2.87 -2.16 6.58
C MET A 213 -4.16 -1.34 6.71
N GLN A 214 -4.90 -1.22 5.62
CA GLN A 214 -6.16 -0.47 5.53
C GLN A 214 -7.36 -1.40 5.75
N ARG A 215 -8.49 -1.24 5.05
CA ARG A 215 -9.60 -2.21 5.09
C ARG A 215 -9.16 -3.61 4.71
N TYR A 216 -8.26 -3.64 3.76
CA TYR A 216 -7.49 -4.80 3.32
C TYR A 216 -6.01 -4.44 3.36
N LEU A 217 -5.16 -5.41 3.17
CA LEU A 217 -3.74 -5.18 2.98
C LEU A 217 -3.52 -4.74 1.53
N TRP A 218 -3.03 -3.52 1.34
CA TRP A 218 -2.85 -2.90 0.03
C TRP A 218 -1.37 -2.88 -0.36
N ASP A 219 -1.12 -2.97 -1.65
CA ASP A 219 0.20 -2.79 -2.27
C ASP A 219 0.81 -1.40 -2.04
N GLY A 220 -0.04 -0.38 -1.89
CA GLY A 220 0.37 1.00 -1.68
C GLY A 220 -0.79 1.91 -1.34
N ILE A 221 -0.51 3.05 -0.68
CA ILE A 221 -1.54 3.98 -0.21
C ILE A 221 -1.84 5.12 -1.19
N LYS A 222 -0.97 5.37 -2.14
CA LYS A 222 -1.13 6.47 -3.10
C LYS A 222 -1.84 6.03 -4.37
N ARG A 223 -1.37 4.96 -5.00
CA ARG A 223 -1.95 4.40 -6.22
C ARG A 223 -2.34 2.94 -6.04
N ASP A 224 -3.01 2.40 -7.03
CA ASP A 224 -3.64 1.09 -7.07
C ASP A 224 -4.54 0.85 -5.86
N ARG A 225 -4.02 0.76 -4.66
CA ARG A 225 -4.76 0.53 -3.41
C ARG A 225 -5.60 -0.74 -3.50
N LEU A 226 -4.96 -1.78 -4.00
CA LEU A 226 -5.54 -3.08 -4.27
C LEU A 226 -4.85 -4.15 -3.43
N VAL A 227 -5.50 -5.30 -3.32
CA VAL A 227 -4.88 -6.50 -2.78
C VAL A 227 -4.16 -7.21 -3.92
N TRP A 228 -2.85 -7.03 -4.00
CA TRP A 228 -1.99 -7.75 -4.93
C TRP A 228 -1.40 -8.97 -4.22
N ALA A 229 -1.83 -10.18 -4.63
CA ALA A 229 -1.45 -11.42 -3.94
C ALA A 229 0.07 -11.68 -3.92
N GLY A 230 0.81 -11.15 -4.92
CA GLY A 230 2.26 -11.27 -4.98
C GLY A 230 3.01 -10.44 -3.95
N ASP A 231 2.44 -9.30 -3.53
CA ASP A 231 3.05 -8.38 -2.55
C ASP A 231 2.87 -8.89 -1.11
N MET A 232 1.76 -9.59 -0.85
CA MET A 232 1.33 -9.98 0.49
C MET A 232 2.36 -10.81 1.26
N ASN A 233 3.19 -11.62 0.60
CA ASN A 233 4.15 -12.49 1.31
C ASN A 233 5.19 -11.69 2.10
N THR A 234 5.75 -10.64 1.50
CA THR A 234 6.71 -9.75 2.15
C THR A 234 6.05 -8.91 3.24
N GLU A 235 4.84 -8.43 2.99
CA GLU A 235 4.06 -7.68 3.96
C GLU A 235 3.69 -8.53 5.17
N LEU A 236 3.29 -9.79 4.95
CA LEU A 236 2.97 -10.75 6.02
C LEU A 236 4.17 -11.00 6.94
N ALA A 237 5.37 -11.17 6.37
CA ALA A 237 6.59 -11.34 7.15
C ALA A 237 6.85 -10.12 8.05
N THR A 238 6.65 -8.91 7.53
CA THR A 238 6.76 -7.67 8.31
C THR A 238 5.66 -7.57 9.37
N ILE A 239 4.42 -7.94 9.04
CA ILE A 239 3.29 -7.92 9.99
C ILE A 239 3.61 -8.83 11.18
N PHE A 240 4.07 -10.06 10.96
CA PHE A 240 4.46 -10.95 12.05
C PHE A 240 5.61 -10.40 12.90
N ALA A 241 6.61 -9.82 12.26
CA ALA A 241 7.78 -9.31 12.96
C ALA A 241 7.47 -8.08 13.83
N VAL A 242 6.51 -7.24 13.43
CA VAL A 242 6.24 -5.94 14.05
C VAL A 242 4.95 -5.93 14.86
N PHE A 243 3.85 -6.47 14.32
CA PHE A 243 2.50 -6.32 14.89
C PHE A 243 1.94 -7.62 15.48
N GLY A 244 2.50 -8.77 15.07
CA GLY A 244 1.91 -10.09 15.33
C GLY A 244 0.76 -10.40 14.37
N ALA A 245 0.02 -11.48 14.63
CA ALA A 245 -1.11 -11.87 13.80
C ALA A 245 -2.19 -10.76 13.76
N ASN A 246 -2.62 -10.38 12.56
CA ASN A 246 -3.66 -9.37 12.36
C ASN A 246 -4.68 -9.87 11.32
N GLU A 247 -5.96 -9.68 11.61
CA GLU A 247 -7.09 -10.11 10.79
C GLU A 247 -7.12 -9.52 9.37
N VAL A 248 -6.41 -8.43 9.12
CA VAL A 248 -6.31 -7.85 7.77
C VAL A 248 -5.71 -8.86 6.78
N VAL A 249 -4.84 -9.75 7.22
CA VAL A 249 -4.19 -10.76 6.38
C VAL A 249 -5.19 -11.81 5.90
N PRO A 250 -5.86 -12.62 6.74
CA PRO A 250 -6.83 -13.59 6.28
C PRO A 250 -7.99 -12.95 5.52
N LYS A 251 -8.43 -11.75 5.93
CA LYS A 251 -9.45 -10.98 5.22
C LYS A 251 -9.04 -10.64 3.78
N SER A 252 -7.77 -10.29 3.56
CA SER A 252 -7.24 -9.97 2.23
C SER A 252 -7.03 -11.22 1.38
N LEU A 253 -6.53 -12.30 1.98
CA LEU A 253 -6.39 -13.60 1.32
C LEU A 253 -7.75 -14.15 0.86
N ASN A 254 -8.77 -14.02 1.70
CA ASN A 254 -10.14 -14.42 1.35
C ASN A 254 -10.71 -13.57 0.21
N LEU A 255 -10.46 -12.26 0.21
CA LEU A 255 -10.92 -11.37 -0.87
C LEU A 255 -10.41 -11.85 -2.23
N VAL A 256 -9.10 -12.11 -2.38
CA VAL A 256 -8.54 -12.56 -3.68
C VAL A 256 -9.03 -13.95 -4.05
N ARG A 257 -9.20 -14.86 -3.09
CA ARG A 257 -9.81 -16.18 -3.31
C ARG A 257 -11.24 -16.06 -3.86
N ASP A 258 -12.06 -15.25 -3.21
CA ASP A 258 -13.50 -15.17 -3.49
C ASP A 258 -13.81 -14.54 -4.86
N VAL A 259 -12.89 -13.70 -5.37
CA VAL A 259 -13.04 -13.07 -6.69
C VAL A 259 -12.32 -13.82 -7.82
N THR A 260 -11.56 -14.88 -7.51
CA THR A 260 -10.75 -15.60 -8.51
C THR A 260 -11.15 -17.08 -8.57
N PRO A 261 -11.76 -17.56 -9.65
CA PRO A 261 -11.98 -18.99 -9.85
C PRO A 261 -10.66 -19.77 -9.83
N THR A 262 -10.67 -21.01 -9.37
CA THR A 262 -9.46 -21.87 -9.32
C THR A 262 -8.81 -22.12 -10.68
N SER A 263 -9.55 -21.92 -11.77
CA SER A 263 -9.06 -21.99 -13.16
C SER A 263 -8.32 -20.75 -13.63
N GLU A 264 -8.38 -19.65 -12.88
CA GLU A 264 -7.81 -18.37 -13.25
C GLU A 264 -6.60 -18.00 -12.38
N SER A 265 -5.86 -16.97 -12.81
CA SER A 265 -4.72 -16.45 -12.08
C SER A 265 -5.14 -15.22 -11.27
N MET A 266 -4.80 -15.18 -9.98
CA MET A 266 -5.05 -14.05 -9.09
C MET A 266 -4.42 -12.78 -9.67
N ASN A 267 -5.19 -11.70 -9.73
CA ASN A 267 -4.79 -10.44 -10.35
C ASN A 267 -4.33 -10.59 -11.84
N GLY A 268 -4.70 -11.68 -12.53
CA GLY A 268 -4.26 -11.98 -13.89
C GLY A 268 -2.80 -12.46 -14.02
N ILE A 269 -2.12 -12.77 -12.91
CA ILE A 269 -0.69 -13.11 -12.86
C ILE A 269 -0.49 -14.52 -12.35
N SER A 270 0.11 -15.38 -13.18
CA SER A 270 0.24 -16.81 -12.89
C SER A 270 1.06 -17.14 -11.62
N ALA A 271 2.05 -16.31 -11.28
CA ALA A 271 2.83 -16.46 -10.06
C ALA A 271 2.05 -16.11 -8.77
N TYR A 272 0.98 -15.33 -8.87
CA TYR A 272 0.30 -14.80 -7.68
C TYR A 272 -0.50 -15.85 -6.93
N ASN A 273 -1.00 -16.87 -7.60
CA ASN A 273 -1.56 -18.04 -6.92
C ASN A 273 -0.50 -18.78 -6.09
N LEU A 274 0.76 -18.82 -6.55
CA LEU A 274 1.87 -19.43 -5.80
C LEU A 274 2.21 -18.62 -4.55
N TRP A 275 2.27 -17.30 -4.66
CA TRP A 275 2.47 -16.42 -3.50
C TRP A 275 1.31 -16.53 -2.50
N TRP A 276 0.08 -16.61 -2.99
CA TRP A 276 -1.09 -16.83 -2.14
C TRP A 276 -1.02 -18.15 -1.35
N LEU A 277 -0.57 -19.24 -1.98
CA LEU A 277 -0.30 -20.52 -1.31
C LEU A 277 0.77 -20.38 -0.22
N LEU A 278 1.86 -19.67 -0.52
CA LEU A 278 2.93 -19.41 0.45
C LEU A 278 2.44 -18.56 1.63
N CYS A 279 1.59 -17.56 1.40
CA CYS A 279 0.99 -16.78 2.48
C CYS A 279 0.16 -17.64 3.44
N HIS A 280 -0.55 -18.66 2.95
CA HIS A 280 -1.29 -19.59 3.81
C HIS A 280 -0.38 -20.47 4.63
N TYR A 281 0.73 -20.94 4.04
CA TYR A 281 1.74 -21.67 4.78
C TYR A 281 2.32 -20.79 5.92
N GLU A 282 2.78 -19.58 5.59
CA GLU A 282 3.35 -18.65 6.57
C GLU A 282 2.33 -18.25 7.66
N TRP A 283 1.07 -18.00 7.27
CA TRP A 283 0.01 -17.70 8.23
C TRP A 283 -0.19 -18.85 9.23
N TYR A 284 -0.30 -20.07 8.73
CA TYR A 284 -0.45 -21.23 9.60
C TYR A 284 0.77 -21.47 10.50
N MET A 285 1.98 -21.32 9.96
CA MET A 285 3.21 -21.45 10.74
C MET A 285 3.33 -20.38 11.83
N GLY A 286 2.88 -19.18 11.57
CA GLY A 286 2.94 -18.06 12.51
C GLY A 286 1.83 -18.06 13.56
N THR A 287 0.65 -18.64 13.27
CA THR A 287 -0.54 -18.55 14.12
C THR A 287 -1.00 -19.89 14.68
N GLY A 288 -0.76 -20.98 13.97
CA GLY A 288 -1.37 -22.28 14.27
C GLY A 288 -2.88 -22.34 13.97
N ASP A 289 -3.43 -21.38 13.22
CA ASP A 289 -4.87 -21.27 12.92
C ASP A 289 -5.32 -22.39 11.97
N TYR A 290 -5.57 -23.53 12.53
CA TYR A 290 -6.00 -24.73 11.80
C TYR A 290 -7.41 -24.56 11.20
N ASP A 291 -8.31 -23.88 11.90
CA ASP A 291 -9.69 -23.72 11.45
C ASP A 291 -9.74 -22.85 10.18
N TYR A 292 -9.00 -21.77 10.18
CA TYR A 292 -8.84 -20.93 8.97
C TYR A 292 -8.19 -21.72 7.83
N LEU A 293 -7.12 -22.46 8.10
CA LEU A 293 -6.46 -23.26 7.06
C LEU A 293 -7.41 -24.33 6.49
N LYS A 294 -8.22 -24.96 7.33
CA LYS A 294 -9.24 -25.95 6.92
C LYS A 294 -10.31 -25.32 6.02
N GLU A 295 -10.70 -24.09 6.28
CA GLU A 295 -11.65 -23.35 5.42
C GLU A 295 -11.08 -23.20 3.99
N GLN A 296 -9.77 -23.05 3.83
CA GLN A 296 -9.12 -22.86 2.55
C GLN A 296 -8.86 -24.19 1.77
N LYS A 297 -9.07 -25.34 2.41
CA LYS A 297 -8.62 -26.65 1.92
C LYS A 297 -8.95 -26.92 0.45
N ASP A 298 -10.21 -26.83 0.10
CA ASP A 298 -10.69 -27.23 -1.23
C ASP A 298 -10.11 -26.33 -2.34
N TYR A 299 -9.99 -25.03 -2.04
CA TYR A 299 -9.40 -24.08 -2.97
C TYR A 299 -7.89 -24.32 -3.14
N ILE A 300 -7.16 -24.53 -2.03
CA ILE A 300 -5.71 -24.85 -2.05
C ILE A 300 -5.48 -26.15 -2.84
N GLN A 301 -6.25 -27.20 -2.59
CA GLN A 301 -6.12 -28.49 -3.28
C GLN A 301 -6.33 -28.34 -4.78
N ALA A 302 -7.36 -27.59 -5.19
CA ALA A 302 -7.64 -27.34 -6.61
C ALA A 302 -6.50 -26.56 -7.29
N LEU A 303 -5.93 -25.55 -6.62
CA LEU A 303 -4.76 -24.83 -7.14
C LEU A 303 -3.55 -25.76 -7.27
N LEU A 304 -3.22 -26.54 -6.26
CA LEU A 304 -2.08 -27.45 -6.29
C LEU A 304 -2.21 -28.46 -7.44
N THR A 305 -3.39 -29.07 -7.59
CA THR A 305 -3.68 -30.00 -8.68
C THR A 305 -3.44 -29.34 -10.05
N ARG A 306 -3.91 -28.12 -10.23
CA ARG A 306 -3.68 -27.37 -11.45
C ARG A 306 -2.20 -27.05 -11.66
N TYR A 307 -1.49 -26.56 -10.64
CA TYR A 307 -0.10 -26.13 -10.79
C TYR A 307 0.89 -27.29 -10.99
N MET A 308 0.59 -28.49 -10.51
CA MET A 308 1.35 -29.69 -10.84
C MET A 308 1.35 -30.02 -12.34
N THR A 309 0.33 -29.59 -13.09
CA THR A 309 0.28 -29.79 -14.56
C THR A 309 1.19 -28.85 -15.34
N TYR A 310 1.73 -27.81 -14.69
CA TYR A 310 2.61 -26.83 -15.33
C TYR A 310 4.09 -27.19 -15.23
N ILE A 311 4.41 -28.49 -15.33
CA ILE A 311 5.77 -29.04 -15.35
C ILE A 311 5.90 -29.93 -16.58
N ASP A 312 6.80 -29.58 -17.47
CA ASP A 312 7.04 -30.36 -18.69
C ASP A 312 7.77 -31.69 -18.42
N GLU A 313 8.02 -32.46 -19.48
CA GLU A 313 8.70 -33.76 -19.40
C GLU A 313 10.15 -33.67 -18.90
N ASN A 314 10.80 -32.51 -19.10
CA ASN A 314 12.18 -32.25 -18.70
C ASN A 314 12.29 -31.64 -17.30
N GLY A 315 11.17 -31.40 -16.62
CA GLY A 315 11.13 -30.79 -15.31
C GLY A 315 11.18 -29.26 -15.34
N ALA A 316 10.97 -28.62 -16.49
CA ALA A 316 10.88 -27.18 -16.60
C ALA A 316 9.46 -26.69 -16.30
N GLU A 317 9.34 -25.54 -15.63
CA GLU A 317 8.05 -24.90 -15.43
C GLU A 317 7.50 -24.34 -16.76
N ILE A 318 6.22 -24.51 -16.97
CA ILE A 318 5.47 -24.03 -18.14
C ILE A 318 4.22 -23.27 -17.70
N LEU A 319 4.38 -22.35 -16.75
CA LEU A 319 3.28 -21.54 -16.25
C LEU A 319 2.59 -20.76 -17.39
N PRO A 320 1.27 -20.58 -17.30
CA PRO A 320 0.49 -19.91 -18.34
C PRO A 320 0.83 -18.43 -18.48
N GLU A 321 0.23 -17.77 -19.46
CA GLU A 321 0.34 -16.33 -19.69
C GLU A 321 0.09 -15.50 -18.41
N GLY A 322 0.54 -14.24 -18.42
CA GLY A 322 0.61 -13.42 -17.21
C GLY A 322 1.83 -13.75 -16.34
N ARG A 323 2.91 -14.20 -16.98
CA ARG A 323 4.18 -14.55 -16.34
C ARG A 323 4.88 -13.31 -15.82
N PHE A 324 4.79 -13.12 -14.53
CA PHE A 324 5.40 -11.98 -13.83
C PHE A 324 5.70 -12.38 -12.39
N PHE A 325 6.81 -11.97 -11.84
CA PHE A 325 7.06 -12.09 -10.41
C PHE A 325 7.71 -10.83 -9.82
N ASP A 326 8.36 -9.99 -10.64
CA ASP A 326 8.81 -8.66 -10.25
C ASP A 326 9.20 -7.80 -11.47
N TRP A 327 9.13 -6.49 -11.31
CA TRP A 327 9.41 -5.49 -12.34
C TRP A 327 10.82 -5.55 -12.92
N PRO A 328 11.92 -5.69 -12.12
CA PRO A 328 13.28 -5.72 -12.67
C PRO A 328 13.54 -6.84 -13.69
N THR A 329 12.73 -7.89 -13.67
CA THR A 329 12.87 -9.04 -14.58
C THR A 329 11.75 -9.14 -15.61
N ASN A 330 10.83 -8.18 -15.62
CA ASN A 330 9.64 -8.25 -16.47
C ASN A 330 9.95 -8.38 -17.96
N ASP A 331 11.01 -7.74 -18.44
CA ASP A 331 11.43 -7.79 -19.85
C ASP A 331 12.54 -8.81 -20.13
N LEU A 332 12.80 -9.71 -19.15
CA LEU A 332 13.86 -10.73 -19.22
C LEU A 332 13.24 -12.13 -19.14
N PRO A 333 12.85 -12.75 -20.26
CA PRO A 333 12.13 -14.05 -20.28
C PRO A 333 12.88 -15.16 -19.55
N ASP A 334 14.19 -15.26 -19.73
CA ASP A 334 15.02 -16.30 -19.10
C ASP A 334 15.09 -16.10 -17.59
N GLU A 335 15.18 -14.88 -17.10
CA GLU A 335 15.17 -14.57 -15.68
C GLU A 335 13.79 -14.85 -15.05
N LYS A 336 12.71 -14.53 -15.77
CA LYS A 336 11.36 -14.93 -15.32
C LYS A 336 11.24 -16.44 -15.19
N HIS A 337 11.73 -17.18 -16.16
CA HIS A 337 11.74 -18.64 -16.12
C HIS A 337 12.54 -19.16 -14.92
N CYS A 338 13.73 -18.63 -14.68
CA CYS A 338 14.54 -19.00 -13.49
C CYS A 338 13.77 -18.77 -12.18
N GLY A 339 13.17 -17.59 -12.02
CA GLY A 339 12.43 -17.26 -10.81
C GLY A 339 11.18 -18.10 -10.62
N LEU A 340 10.41 -18.30 -11.69
CA LEU A 340 9.18 -19.10 -11.65
C LEU A 340 9.45 -20.59 -11.42
N GLN A 341 10.57 -21.12 -11.91
CA GLN A 341 11.04 -22.49 -11.61
C GLN A 341 11.23 -22.69 -10.10
N GLY A 342 11.95 -21.77 -9.44
CA GLY A 342 12.17 -21.81 -8.00
C GLY A 342 10.88 -21.62 -7.19
N LEU A 343 10.07 -20.64 -7.59
CA LEU A 343 8.82 -20.31 -6.91
C LEU A 343 7.79 -21.45 -6.99
N LEU A 344 7.63 -22.06 -8.17
CA LEU A 344 6.71 -23.20 -8.33
C LEU A 344 7.12 -24.36 -7.43
N ARG A 345 8.42 -24.71 -7.40
CA ARG A 345 8.91 -25.75 -6.52
C ARG A 345 8.64 -25.46 -5.06
N LEU A 346 8.96 -24.24 -4.61
CA LEU A 346 8.72 -23.82 -3.23
C LEU A 346 7.23 -23.93 -2.86
N ALA A 347 6.35 -23.44 -3.73
CA ALA A 347 4.91 -23.48 -3.50
C ALA A 347 4.37 -24.91 -3.45
N LEU A 348 4.86 -25.83 -4.29
CA LEU A 348 4.46 -27.24 -4.23
C LEU A 348 4.94 -27.93 -2.95
N LEU A 349 6.16 -27.65 -2.48
CA LEU A 349 6.66 -28.18 -1.19
C LEU A 349 5.79 -27.69 -0.04
N ARG A 350 5.53 -26.37 0.04
CA ARG A 350 4.72 -25.78 1.11
C ARG A 350 3.25 -26.16 1.01
N GLY A 351 2.73 -26.28 -0.21
CA GLY A 351 1.40 -26.82 -0.47
C GLY A 351 1.26 -28.27 0.00
N GLY A 352 2.27 -29.10 -0.26
CA GLY A 352 2.34 -30.48 0.25
C GLY A 352 2.35 -30.53 1.79
N ASP A 353 3.13 -29.64 2.44
CA ASP A 353 3.12 -29.51 3.91
C ASP A 353 1.72 -29.14 4.44
N ILE A 354 1.03 -28.19 3.80
CA ILE A 354 -0.35 -27.80 4.13
C ILE A 354 -1.30 -28.99 3.97
N MET A 355 -1.25 -29.69 2.83
CA MET A 355 -2.13 -30.83 2.56
C MET A 355 -1.92 -31.95 3.58
N LYS A 356 -0.67 -32.20 3.99
CA LYS A 356 -0.33 -33.16 5.04
C LYS A 356 -0.94 -32.76 6.39
N VAL A 357 -0.88 -31.50 6.77
CA VAL A 357 -1.51 -30.97 8.00
C VAL A 357 -3.03 -31.17 7.95
N LEU A 358 -3.65 -30.95 6.80
CA LEU A 358 -5.08 -31.11 6.58
C LEU A 358 -5.54 -32.57 6.42
N GLY A 359 -4.61 -33.54 6.46
CA GLY A 359 -4.91 -34.96 6.34
C GLY A 359 -5.05 -35.48 4.90
N GLU A 360 -4.81 -34.61 3.91
CA GLU A 360 -4.88 -34.94 2.46
C GLU A 360 -3.54 -35.54 1.98
N THR A 361 -3.21 -36.73 2.48
CA THR A 361 -1.88 -37.36 2.32
C THR A 361 -1.54 -37.75 0.87
N GLU A 362 -2.54 -38.07 0.05
CA GLU A 362 -2.36 -38.40 -1.36
C GLU A 362 -1.94 -37.15 -2.15
N THR A 363 -2.68 -36.05 -2.02
CA THR A 363 -2.34 -34.76 -2.65
C THR A 363 -0.98 -34.25 -2.16
N ALA A 364 -0.66 -34.44 -0.87
CA ALA A 364 0.65 -34.07 -0.34
C ALA A 364 1.78 -34.84 -1.02
N ALA A 365 1.62 -36.16 -1.21
CA ALA A 365 2.60 -37.00 -1.90
C ALA A 365 2.78 -36.57 -3.36
N GLU A 366 1.68 -36.30 -4.09
CA GLU A 366 1.72 -35.79 -5.45
C GLU A 366 2.48 -34.45 -5.56
N CYS A 367 2.26 -33.53 -4.63
CA CYS A 367 2.97 -32.25 -4.57
C CYS A 367 4.49 -32.47 -4.42
N TYR A 368 4.93 -33.37 -3.53
CA TYR A 368 6.36 -33.64 -3.35
C TYR A 368 6.97 -34.31 -4.59
N ILE A 369 6.27 -35.24 -5.24
CA ILE A 369 6.71 -35.87 -6.50
C ILE A 369 6.86 -34.80 -7.59
N ALA A 370 5.88 -33.91 -7.73
CA ALA A 370 5.93 -32.82 -8.70
C ALA A 370 7.06 -31.81 -8.39
N ALA A 371 7.28 -31.49 -7.12
CA ALA A 371 8.39 -30.63 -6.68
C ALA A 371 9.75 -31.28 -6.98
N ASP A 372 9.88 -32.59 -6.82
CA ASP A 372 11.13 -33.30 -7.13
C ASP A 372 11.38 -33.40 -8.64
N LYS A 373 10.34 -33.47 -9.47
CA LYS A 373 10.46 -33.43 -10.92
C LYS A 373 11.11 -32.14 -11.41
N LEU A 374 10.83 -31.00 -10.76
CA LEU A 374 11.42 -29.69 -11.07
C LEU A 374 12.95 -29.65 -10.84
N LEU A 375 13.53 -30.56 -10.05
CA LEU A 375 14.99 -30.65 -9.86
C LEU A 375 15.75 -31.11 -11.10
N ALA A 376 15.09 -31.70 -12.09
CA ALA A 376 15.71 -32.13 -13.33
C ALA A 376 16.13 -30.93 -14.20
N HIS A 377 15.44 -29.80 -14.08
CA HIS A 377 15.73 -28.57 -14.82
C HIS A 377 16.35 -27.53 -13.90
N LYS A 378 17.60 -27.12 -14.19
CA LYS A 378 18.38 -26.17 -13.40
C LYS A 378 18.79 -24.98 -14.24
N PRO A 379 17.89 -23.99 -14.46
CA PRO A 379 18.23 -22.81 -15.24
C PRO A 379 19.24 -21.93 -14.48
N VAL A 380 20.06 -21.20 -15.21
CA VAL A 380 21.15 -20.39 -14.65
C VAL A 380 20.75 -18.91 -14.64
N PRO A 381 20.47 -18.31 -13.46
CA PRO A 381 20.05 -16.92 -13.37
C PRO A 381 21.25 -15.97 -13.52
N THR A 382 20.99 -14.74 -14.03
CA THR A 382 21.93 -13.62 -14.02
C THR A 382 21.47 -12.48 -13.12
N ALA A 383 20.21 -12.48 -12.69
CA ALA A 383 19.65 -11.51 -11.76
C ALA A 383 19.54 -12.07 -10.33
N LYS A 384 19.51 -11.15 -9.35
CA LYS A 384 19.56 -11.50 -7.92
C LYS A 384 18.33 -12.24 -7.44
N GLN A 385 17.15 -11.77 -7.81
CA GLN A 385 15.90 -12.31 -7.31
C GLN A 385 15.62 -13.73 -7.83
N PRO A 386 15.79 -14.04 -9.12
CA PRO A 386 15.70 -15.41 -9.62
C PRO A 386 16.72 -16.35 -8.95
N ALA A 387 17.94 -15.87 -8.72
CA ALA A 387 18.95 -16.64 -7.98
C ALA A 387 18.50 -16.99 -6.55
N ALA A 388 17.92 -16.02 -5.86
CA ALA A 388 17.37 -16.24 -4.51
C ALA A 388 16.20 -17.23 -4.54
N LEU A 389 15.27 -17.12 -5.50
CA LEU A 389 14.14 -18.04 -5.63
C LEU A 389 14.58 -19.47 -5.96
N LEU A 390 15.58 -19.66 -6.83
CA LEU A 390 16.15 -20.98 -7.10
C LEU A 390 16.82 -21.59 -5.86
N ALA A 391 17.50 -20.79 -5.06
CA ALA A 391 18.12 -21.24 -3.81
C ALA A 391 17.06 -21.62 -2.76
N ILE A 392 16.07 -20.76 -2.52
CA ILE A 392 14.99 -21.01 -1.55
C ILE A 392 14.11 -22.17 -2.01
N GLY A 393 13.87 -22.29 -3.30
CA GLY A 393 13.21 -23.45 -3.91
C GLY A 393 14.04 -24.73 -3.88
N GLY A 394 15.31 -24.68 -3.47
CA GLY A 394 16.21 -25.84 -3.35
C GLY A 394 16.60 -26.47 -4.71
N ILE A 395 16.58 -25.68 -5.79
CA ILE A 395 17.01 -26.13 -7.14
C ILE A 395 18.50 -25.91 -7.32
N SER A 396 19.03 -24.80 -6.81
CA SER A 396 20.43 -24.43 -6.85
C SER A 396 21.04 -24.39 -5.45
N ASP A 397 22.37 -24.57 -5.37
CA ASP A 397 23.06 -24.46 -4.09
C ASP A 397 22.95 -23.04 -3.51
N PRO A 398 22.50 -22.88 -2.25
CA PRO A 398 22.30 -21.57 -1.64
C PRO A 398 23.60 -20.74 -1.55
N LYS A 399 24.75 -21.39 -1.32
CA LYS A 399 26.03 -20.69 -1.21
C LYS A 399 26.49 -20.17 -2.56
N GLU A 400 26.35 -20.96 -3.63
CA GLU A 400 26.66 -20.54 -4.99
C GLU A 400 25.80 -19.35 -5.41
N MET A 401 24.50 -19.40 -5.10
CA MET A 401 23.58 -18.30 -5.42
C MET A 401 23.86 -17.05 -4.58
N PHE A 402 24.23 -17.22 -3.32
CA PHE A 402 24.63 -16.10 -2.45
C PHE A 402 25.90 -15.41 -2.98
N ASP A 403 26.93 -16.18 -3.30
CA ASP A 403 28.18 -15.65 -3.86
C ASP A 403 27.91 -14.87 -5.16
N LYS A 404 27.03 -15.40 -6.02
CA LYS A 404 26.59 -14.74 -7.25
C LYS A 404 25.87 -13.41 -6.99
N VAL A 405 24.95 -13.38 -6.03
CA VAL A 405 24.22 -12.15 -5.62
C VAL A 405 25.18 -11.11 -5.06
N MET A 406 26.15 -11.52 -4.23
CA MET A 406 27.17 -10.63 -3.68
C MET A 406 28.09 -10.08 -4.76
N ASP A 407 28.54 -10.90 -5.71
CA ASP A 407 29.35 -10.46 -6.85
C ASP A 407 28.63 -9.40 -7.70
N LEU A 408 27.32 -9.57 -7.93
CA LEU A 408 26.52 -8.60 -8.65
C LEU A 408 26.40 -7.27 -7.89
N ASN A 409 26.29 -7.30 -6.56
CA ASN A 409 26.25 -6.11 -5.73
C ASN A 409 27.59 -5.37 -5.73
N VAL A 410 28.68 -6.08 -5.55
CA VAL A 410 30.04 -5.50 -5.52
C VAL A 410 30.39 -4.88 -6.88
N LYS A 411 30.15 -5.59 -7.98
CA LYS A 411 30.40 -5.08 -9.34
C LYS A 411 29.52 -3.87 -9.67
N GLY A 412 28.27 -3.83 -9.20
CA GLY A 412 27.38 -2.69 -9.39
C GLY A 412 27.85 -1.42 -8.69
N VAL A 413 28.47 -1.53 -7.53
CA VAL A 413 29.00 -0.38 -6.77
C VAL A 413 30.29 0.17 -7.39
N PHE A 414 31.11 -0.67 -8.02
CA PHE A 414 32.37 -0.24 -8.62
C PHE A 414 32.23 0.27 -10.07
N ASN A 415 31.08 0.06 -10.71
CA ASN A 415 30.81 0.51 -12.09
C ASN A 415 29.83 1.69 -12.16
N ALA A 416 29.37 2.24 -11.05
CA ALA A 416 28.55 3.43 -10.93
C ALA A 416 29.39 4.63 -10.47
#